data_37104e4574db976b89832cbabcbff57e
#
_entry.id   37104e4574db976b89832cbabcbff57e
#
_cell.length_a   1.000
_cell.length_b   1.000
_cell.length_c   1.000
_cell.angle_alpha   90.00
_cell.angle_beta   90.00
_cell.angle_gamma   90.00
#
_symmetry.space_group_name_H-M   'P 1'
#
loop_
_entity.id
_entity.type
_entity.pdbx_description
1 polymer ?
#
loop_
_entity_poly.entity_id
_entity_poly.type
_entity_poly.pdbx_seq_one_letter_code
_entity_poly.pdbx_strand_id
1 'polypeptide(L)'
;PSMLRTNSYDTICHEHLEFYSLKVVKNLLEGEGLRIIDVQMNDINGGSFAVTACKKGAFYKSNTPIINWLLNQELEMGLDTIKPYEEFAKRTLLHKKNLTDLIKALVADGKKVFGYGASTKGNVLLQYCGFTEKEIPFIAEVNTEKFGSFTPGTNIPIISEKEAKEMKPDYFLVLPWHFKNSIISREEVYMSNGGKFIFPLPEIEII
;
A
#
# COMPACT_ATOMS: atom_id res chain seq x y z
N PRO A 1 11.60 -2.91 6.09
CA PRO A 1 12.42 -2.16 5.11
C PRO A 1 11.61 -1.70 3.90
N SER A 2 10.85 -2.59 3.24
CA SER A 2 10.07 -2.27 2.03
C SER A 2 9.09 -1.13 2.28
N MET A 3 8.28 -1.20 3.35
CA MET A 3 7.34 -0.16 3.74
C MET A 3 8.01 1.23 3.83
N LEU A 4 9.21 1.31 4.44
CA LEU A 4 9.94 2.57 4.55
C LEU A 4 10.42 3.07 3.18
N ARG A 5 10.87 2.18 2.29
CA ARG A 5 11.35 2.54 0.94
C ARG A 5 10.22 3.01 0.03
N THR A 6 9.10 2.29 0.01
CA THR A 6 7.96 2.55 -0.86
C THR A 6 6.94 3.53 -0.27
N ASN A 7 7.25 4.09 0.90
CA ASN A 7 6.33 4.97 1.64
C ASN A 7 4.94 4.37 1.87
N SER A 8 4.84 3.04 1.97
CA SER A 8 3.56 2.30 2.07
C SER A 8 2.95 2.39 3.47
N TYR A 9 2.68 3.61 3.94
CA TYR A 9 2.08 3.86 5.25
C TYR A 9 0.63 3.36 5.35
N ASP A 10 -0.01 3.09 4.22
CA ASP A 10 -1.33 2.47 4.13
C ASP A 10 -1.38 1.05 4.73
N THR A 11 -0.20 0.42 4.93
CA THR A 11 -0.11 -0.85 5.64
C THR A 11 -0.23 -0.71 7.16
N ILE A 12 -0.15 0.51 7.72
CA ILE A 12 -0.31 0.79 9.16
C ILE A 12 -1.81 0.82 9.47
N CYS A 13 -2.39 -0.33 9.67
CA CYS A 13 -3.80 -0.54 9.98
C CYS A 13 -3.98 -1.45 11.19
N HIS A 14 -5.21 -1.55 11.70
CA HIS A 14 -5.53 -2.31 12.91
C HIS A 14 -5.22 -3.83 12.82
N GLU A 15 -5.13 -4.37 11.61
CA GLU A 15 -4.77 -5.78 11.37
C GLU A 15 -3.26 -6.03 11.45
N HIS A 16 -2.43 -5.00 11.29
CA HIS A 16 -0.97 -5.08 11.26
C HIS A 16 -0.39 -4.46 12.54
N LEU A 17 -0.25 -5.25 13.57
CA LEU A 17 0.19 -4.80 14.90
C LEU A 17 1.69 -4.52 14.96
N GLU A 18 2.48 -5.19 14.13
CA GLU A 18 3.94 -5.13 14.17
C GLU A 18 4.56 -5.22 12.76
N PHE A 19 5.73 -4.60 12.62
CA PHE A 19 6.51 -4.59 11.38
C PHE A 19 7.93 -5.03 11.68
N TYR A 20 8.39 -6.08 11.01
CA TYR A 20 9.69 -6.68 11.28
C TYR A 20 10.71 -6.38 10.19
N SER A 21 11.97 -6.19 10.61
CA SER A 21 13.15 -6.32 9.76
C SER A 21 13.65 -7.76 9.77
N LEU A 22 14.44 -8.15 8.79
CA LEU A 22 15.06 -9.47 8.75
C LEU A 22 15.97 -9.70 9.97
N LYS A 23 16.69 -8.66 10.41
CA LYS A 23 17.52 -8.71 11.63
C LYS A 23 16.69 -9.09 12.87
N VAL A 24 15.51 -8.49 13.03
CA VAL A 24 14.62 -8.80 14.16
C VAL A 24 14.10 -10.23 14.06
N VAL A 25 13.59 -10.64 12.90
CA VAL A 25 13.12 -12.02 12.66
C VAL A 25 14.24 -13.03 12.93
N LYS A 26 15.47 -12.75 12.46
CA LYS A 26 16.65 -13.59 12.71
C LYS A 26 16.89 -13.76 14.20
N ASN A 27 16.88 -12.67 14.97
CA ASN A 27 17.13 -12.71 16.42
C ASN A 27 16.04 -13.51 17.16
N LEU A 28 14.77 -13.34 16.79
CA LEU A 28 13.66 -14.09 17.34
C LEU A 28 13.82 -15.61 17.09
N LEU A 29 14.11 -15.99 15.85
CA LEU A 29 14.30 -17.39 15.48
C LEU A 29 15.52 -18.02 16.17
N GLU A 30 16.63 -17.29 16.26
CA GLU A 30 17.85 -17.78 16.91
C GLU A 30 17.68 -17.95 18.44
N GLY A 31 16.86 -17.10 19.07
CA GLY A 31 16.46 -17.23 20.47
C GLY A 31 15.71 -18.54 20.76
N GLU A 32 14.93 -19.02 19.79
CA GLU A 32 14.15 -20.25 19.86
C GLU A 32 14.89 -21.48 19.28
N GLY A 33 16.21 -21.39 19.07
CA GLY A 33 17.01 -22.52 18.57
C GLY A 33 16.82 -22.83 17.09
N LEU A 34 16.27 -21.90 16.33
CA LEU A 34 16.11 -21.95 14.87
C LEU A 34 17.24 -21.18 14.18
N ARG A 35 17.37 -21.36 12.88
CA ARG A 35 18.22 -20.55 12.01
C ARG A 35 17.58 -20.35 10.65
N ILE A 36 17.82 -19.20 10.03
CA ILE A 36 17.38 -18.91 8.68
C ILE A 36 18.24 -19.70 7.69
N ILE A 37 17.58 -20.33 6.71
CA ILE A 37 18.23 -21.02 5.61
C ILE A 37 18.01 -20.33 4.27
N ASP A 38 16.91 -19.58 4.10
CA ASP A 38 16.66 -18.81 2.88
C ASP A 38 15.73 -17.62 3.17
N VAL A 39 15.81 -16.60 2.32
CA VAL A 39 14.91 -15.43 2.33
C VAL A 39 14.54 -15.08 0.91
N GLN A 40 13.26 -14.94 0.63
CA GLN A 40 12.72 -14.58 -0.68
C GLN A 40 11.94 -13.27 -0.59
N MET A 41 12.31 -12.31 -1.44
CA MET A 41 11.56 -11.06 -1.58
C MET A 41 10.37 -11.26 -2.52
N ASN A 42 9.27 -10.57 -2.26
CA ASN A 42 8.09 -10.57 -3.12
C ASN A 42 7.37 -9.22 -3.07
N ASP A 43 6.40 -9.02 -3.99
CA ASP A 43 5.69 -7.75 -4.13
C ASP A 43 4.37 -7.70 -3.33
N ILE A 44 4.09 -8.73 -2.55
CA ILE A 44 2.86 -8.79 -1.73
C ILE A 44 2.82 -7.57 -0.81
N ASN A 45 1.65 -6.92 -0.78
CA ASN A 45 1.41 -5.74 0.05
C ASN A 45 2.34 -4.53 -0.22
N GLY A 46 2.92 -4.42 -1.42
CA GLY A 46 3.88 -3.36 -1.75
C GLY A 46 5.32 -3.70 -1.34
N GLY A 47 5.59 -4.97 -1.06
CA GLY A 47 6.91 -5.53 -0.76
C GLY A 47 6.97 -6.23 0.59
N SER A 48 7.20 -7.53 0.53
CA SER A 48 7.33 -8.42 1.69
C SER A 48 8.54 -9.34 1.50
N PHE A 49 8.89 -10.07 2.54
CA PHE A 49 9.85 -11.16 2.45
C PHE A 49 9.32 -12.42 3.14
N ALA A 50 9.61 -13.57 2.56
CA ALA A 50 9.35 -14.87 3.14
C ALA A 50 10.64 -15.45 3.71
N VAL A 51 10.60 -15.96 4.93
CA VAL A 51 11.74 -16.57 5.61
C VAL A 51 11.54 -18.06 5.71
N THR A 52 12.52 -18.82 5.25
CA THR A 52 12.60 -20.26 5.49
C THR A 52 13.60 -20.52 6.60
N ALA A 53 13.17 -21.23 7.64
CA ALA A 53 14.00 -21.54 8.81
C ALA A 53 14.00 -23.03 9.12
N CYS A 54 15.03 -23.50 9.85
CA CYS A 54 15.13 -24.87 10.34
C CYS A 54 15.71 -24.87 11.76
N LYS A 55 15.64 -26.01 12.44
CA LYS A 55 16.35 -26.22 13.73
C LYS A 55 17.85 -26.05 13.54
N LYS A 56 18.53 -25.48 14.53
CA LYS A 56 19.97 -25.15 14.47
C LYS A 56 20.85 -26.35 14.06
N GLY A 57 20.52 -27.56 14.51
CA GLY A 57 21.25 -28.80 14.21
C GLY A 57 20.84 -29.52 12.92
N ALA A 58 19.89 -29.00 12.12
CA ALA A 58 19.43 -29.63 10.90
C ALA A 58 20.46 -29.48 9.75
N PHE A 59 20.51 -30.47 8.84
CA PHE A 59 21.51 -30.55 7.75
C PHE A 59 21.20 -29.69 6.53
N TYR A 60 20.25 -28.76 6.59
CA TYR A 60 19.96 -27.87 5.46
C TYR A 60 21.07 -26.84 5.27
N LYS A 61 21.47 -26.58 4.02
CA LYS A 61 22.41 -25.51 3.70
C LYS A 61 21.69 -24.16 3.75
N SER A 62 22.33 -23.15 4.34
CA SER A 62 21.83 -21.78 4.31
C SER A 62 22.30 -21.06 3.05
N ASN A 63 21.41 -20.26 2.46
CA ASN A 63 21.73 -19.30 1.42
C ASN A 63 22.35 -18.05 2.06
N THR A 64 23.56 -18.25 2.63
CA THR A 64 24.29 -17.21 3.37
C THR A 64 24.50 -15.92 2.55
N PRO A 65 24.80 -15.97 1.23
CA PRO A 65 24.97 -14.75 0.44
C PRO A 65 23.74 -13.85 0.44
N ILE A 66 22.54 -14.39 0.20
CA ILE A 66 21.32 -13.58 0.18
C ILE A 66 20.95 -13.07 1.57
N ILE A 67 21.11 -13.91 2.60
CA ILE A 67 20.82 -13.52 3.98
C ILE A 67 21.74 -12.36 4.41
N ASN A 68 23.03 -12.47 4.18
CA ASN A 68 24.00 -11.43 4.53
C ASN A 68 23.79 -10.16 3.71
N TRP A 69 23.48 -10.28 2.42
CA TRP A 69 23.18 -9.12 1.59
C TRP A 69 21.99 -8.33 2.13
N LEU A 70 20.89 -9.02 2.47
CA LEU A 70 19.70 -8.37 3.04
C LEU A 70 19.97 -7.74 4.41
N LEU A 71 20.73 -8.41 5.29
CA LEU A 71 21.11 -7.85 6.58
C LEU A 71 22.00 -6.61 6.43
N ASN A 72 22.91 -6.61 5.46
CA ASN A 72 23.74 -5.43 5.15
C ASN A 72 22.89 -4.28 4.60
N GLN A 73 21.89 -4.56 3.75
CA GLN A 73 20.96 -3.53 3.29
C GLN A 73 20.18 -2.89 4.46
N GLU A 74 19.78 -3.67 5.45
CA GLU A 74 19.11 -3.13 6.65
C GLU A 74 20.06 -2.29 7.50
N LEU A 75 21.32 -2.70 7.60
CA LEU A 75 22.36 -1.92 8.30
C LEU A 75 22.63 -0.59 7.59
N GLU A 76 22.79 -0.61 6.28
CA GLU A 76 22.98 0.61 5.45
C GLU A 76 21.78 1.56 5.53
N MET A 77 20.56 1.02 5.68
CA MET A 77 19.36 1.83 5.94
C MET A 77 19.36 2.45 7.34
N GLY A 78 20.21 1.99 8.25
CA GLY A 78 20.28 2.47 9.63
C GLY A 78 19.04 2.10 10.46
N LEU A 79 18.43 0.94 10.22
CA LEU A 79 17.17 0.54 10.89
C LEU A 79 17.29 0.35 12.41
N ASP A 80 18.49 0.39 12.97
CA ASP A 80 18.80 0.40 14.39
C ASP A 80 18.85 1.82 14.99
N THR A 81 18.62 2.84 14.19
CA THR A 81 18.55 4.25 14.59
C THR A 81 17.16 4.84 14.35
N ILE A 82 16.88 6.00 14.93
CA ILE A 82 15.59 6.68 14.74
C ILE A 82 15.46 7.37 13.37
N LYS A 83 16.59 7.73 12.75
CA LYS A 83 16.64 8.57 11.56
C LYS A 83 15.77 8.09 10.38
N PRO A 84 15.84 6.82 9.91
CA PRO A 84 15.00 6.37 8.79
C PRO A 84 13.50 6.43 9.08
N TYR A 85 13.10 6.31 10.34
CA TYR A 85 11.70 6.40 10.76
C TYR A 85 11.22 7.86 10.79
N GLU A 86 12.05 8.80 11.23
CA GLU A 86 11.74 10.23 11.14
C GLU A 86 11.64 10.71 9.70
N GLU A 87 12.53 10.22 8.82
CA GLU A 87 12.48 10.52 7.39
C GLU A 87 11.23 9.92 6.74
N PHE A 88 10.84 8.72 7.11
CA PHE A 88 9.59 8.11 6.68
C PHE A 88 8.39 8.95 7.12
N ALA A 89 8.32 9.36 8.38
CA ALA A 89 7.25 10.21 8.89
C ALA A 89 7.15 11.54 8.12
N LYS A 90 8.29 12.18 7.83
CA LYS A 90 8.32 13.42 7.01
C LYS A 90 7.78 13.19 5.60
N ARG A 91 8.21 12.11 4.94
CA ARG A 91 7.69 11.76 3.61
C ARG A 91 6.19 11.46 3.62
N THR A 92 5.71 10.78 4.65
CA THR A 92 4.28 10.47 4.83
C THR A 92 3.45 11.75 5.00
N LEU A 93 3.92 12.71 5.80
CA LEU A 93 3.27 14.01 5.97
C LEU A 93 3.25 14.81 4.68
N LEU A 94 4.36 14.85 3.95
CA LEU A 94 4.44 15.53 2.67
C LEU A 94 3.52 14.87 1.63
N HIS A 95 3.51 13.56 1.57
CA HIS A 95 2.63 12.80 0.68
C HIS A 95 1.15 13.08 0.98
N LYS A 96 0.75 13.05 2.26
CA LYS A 96 -0.60 13.42 2.70
C LYS A 96 -0.98 14.80 2.15
N LYS A 97 -0.12 15.80 2.36
CA LYS A 97 -0.36 17.16 1.87
C LYS A 97 -0.55 17.18 0.35
N ASN A 98 0.38 16.59 -0.39
CA ASN A 98 0.38 16.61 -1.85
C ASN A 98 -0.86 15.90 -2.43
N LEU A 99 -1.21 14.74 -1.90
CA LEU A 99 -2.40 13.99 -2.34
C LEU A 99 -3.69 14.77 -2.03
N THR A 100 -3.78 15.35 -0.83
CA THR A 100 -4.95 16.12 -0.43
C THR A 100 -5.10 17.37 -1.30
N ASP A 101 -4.02 18.10 -1.55
CA ASP A 101 -4.04 19.30 -2.39
C ASP A 101 -4.42 18.96 -3.84
N LEU A 102 -3.87 17.87 -4.39
CA LEU A 102 -4.22 17.40 -5.73
C LEU A 102 -5.72 17.09 -5.86
N ILE A 103 -6.26 16.25 -4.97
CA ILE A 103 -7.68 15.86 -5.03
C ILE A 103 -8.58 17.08 -4.87
N LYS A 104 -8.30 17.97 -3.92
CA LYS A 104 -9.08 19.20 -3.73
C LYS A 104 -9.01 20.14 -4.92
N ALA A 105 -7.86 20.27 -5.56
CA ALA A 105 -7.73 21.07 -6.77
C ALA A 105 -8.56 20.50 -7.92
N LEU A 106 -8.51 19.19 -8.14
CA LEU A 106 -9.32 18.54 -9.17
C LEU A 106 -10.83 18.75 -8.92
N VAL A 107 -11.28 18.58 -7.69
CA VAL A 107 -12.69 18.80 -7.31
C VAL A 107 -13.08 20.26 -7.48
N ALA A 108 -12.23 21.21 -7.12
CA ALA A 108 -12.46 22.64 -7.31
C ALA A 108 -12.57 23.01 -8.81
N ASP A 109 -11.84 22.32 -9.69
CA ASP A 109 -11.93 22.45 -11.14
C ASP A 109 -13.15 21.72 -11.74
N GLY A 110 -14.08 21.23 -10.91
CA GLY A 110 -15.30 20.55 -11.33
C GLY A 110 -15.09 19.10 -11.80
N LYS A 111 -13.92 18.51 -11.54
CA LYS A 111 -13.62 17.12 -11.88
C LYS A 111 -14.26 16.17 -10.89
N LYS A 112 -14.79 15.06 -11.42
CA LYS A 112 -15.32 13.96 -10.62
C LYS A 112 -14.20 12.99 -10.27
N VAL A 113 -13.86 12.89 -8.99
CA VAL A 113 -12.87 11.93 -8.47
C VAL A 113 -13.57 10.88 -7.63
N PHE A 114 -13.52 9.62 -8.04
CA PHE A 114 -14.08 8.50 -7.30
C PHE A 114 -12.95 7.61 -6.76
N GLY A 115 -13.18 6.88 -5.68
CA GLY A 115 -12.27 5.84 -5.23
C GLY A 115 -12.43 4.57 -6.06
N TYR A 116 -11.38 3.78 -6.16
CA TYR A 116 -11.36 2.52 -6.90
C TYR A 116 -10.81 1.42 -6.02
N GLY A 117 -11.66 0.43 -5.69
CA GLY A 117 -11.36 -0.71 -4.83
C GLY A 117 -11.47 -0.40 -3.33
N ALA A 118 -12.53 -0.92 -2.68
CA ALA A 118 -12.74 -0.76 -1.23
C ALA A 118 -11.86 -1.74 -0.45
N SER A 119 -10.62 -1.35 -0.14
CA SER A 119 -9.65 -2.15 0.58
C SER A 119 -9.37 -1.63 1.99
N THR A 120 -8.95 -2.51 2.92
CA THR A 120 -8.54 -2.11 4.28
C THR A 120 -7.46 -1.03 4.25
N LYS A 121 -6.44 -1.21 3.42
CA LYS A 121 -5.37 -0.23 3.24
C LYS A 121 -5.86 1.08 2.64
N GLY A 122 -6.81 1.02 1.71
CA GLY A 122 -7.46 2.20 1.15
C GLY A 122 -8.13 3.05 2.20
N ASN A 123 -8.74 2.42 3.22
CA ASN A 123 -9.33 3.14 4.33
C ASN A 123 -8.29 3.95 5.14
N VAL A 124 -7.05 3.45 5.27
CA VAL A 124 -5.96 4.21 5.90
C VAL A 124 -5.67 5.49 5.11
N LEU A 125 -5.55 5.39 3.78
CA LEU A 125 -5.34 6.55 2.91
C LEU A 125 -6.48 7.57 3.04
N LEU A 126 -7.73 7.11 2.94
CA LEU A 126 -8.91 7.96 3.03
C LEU A 126 -8.98 8.69 4.37
N GLN A 127 -8.83 7.96 5.47
CA GLN A 127 -8.89 8.51 6.83
C GLN A 127 -7.70 9.45 7.10
N TYR A 128 -6.49 9.02 6.75
CA TYR A 128 -5.28 9.81 7.00
C TYR A 128 -5.27 11.13 6.22
N CYS A 129 -5.74 11.12 4.96
CA CYS A 129 -5.88 12.32 4.14
C CYS A 129 -7.11 13.15 4.51
N GLY A 130 -8.03 12.61 5.30
CA GLY A 130 -9.26 13.28 5.72
C GLY A 130 -10.25 13.46 4.57
N PHE A 131 -10.27 12.53 3.61
CA PHE A 131 -11.24 12.53 2.51
C PHE A 131 -12.62 12.10 3.01
N THR A 132 -13.63 12.72 2.44
CA THR A 132 -15.05 12.45 2.71
C THR A 132 -15.79 12.31 1.38
N GLU A 133 -17.11 12.10 1.45
CA GLU A 133 -17.98 12.13 0.27
C GLU A 133 -17.94 13.45 -0.51
N LYS A 134 -17.42 14.54 0.08
CA LYS A 134 -17.27 15.84 -0.59
C LYS A 134 -16.19 15.82 -1.66
N GLU A 135 -15.08 15.15 -1.37
CA GLU A 135 -13.97 15.01 -2.30
C GLU A 135 -14.08 13.74 -3.15
N ILE A 136 -14.54 12.64 -2.52
CA ILE A 136 -14.66 11.31 -3.14
C ILE A 136 -16.06 10.78 -2.84
N PRO A 137 -17.07 11.06 -3.68
CA PRO A 137 -18.46 10.75 -3.38
C PRO A 137 -18.78 9.26 -3.37
N PHE A 138 -17.99 8.42 -4.06
CA PHE A 138 -18.21 6.98 -4.13
C PHE A 138 -16.90 6.20 -4.22
N ILE A 139 -16.95 4.95 -3.74
CA ILE A 139 -15.90 3.96 -3.99
C ILE A 139 -16.45 2.89 -4.95
N ALA A 140 -15.84 2.74 -6.11
CA ALA A 140 -16.13 1.67 -7.06
C ALA A 140 -15.53 0.35 -6.57
N GLU A 141 -16.31 -0.73 -6.56
CA GLU A 141 -15.89 -2.05 -6.04
C GLU A 141 -16.43 -3.17 -6.92
N VAL A 142 -15.71 -4.30 -6.97
CA VAL A 142 -16.13 -5.52 -7.70
C VAL A 142 -16.78 -6.56 -6.78
N ASN A 143 -16.42 -6.56 -5.49
CA ASN A 143 -16.99 -7.50 -4.53
C ASN A 143 -18.43 -7.09 -4.18
N THR A 144 -19.40 -7.90 -4.65
CA THR A 144 -20.83 -7.66 -4.46
C THR A 144 -21.26 -7.60 -2.99
N GLU A 145 -20.52 -8.28 -2.08
CA GLU A 145 -20.83 -8.25 -0.64
C GLU A 145 -20.62 -6.88 0.00
N LYS A 146 -19.85 -6.00 -0.66
CA LYS A 146 -19.57 -4.64 -0.17
C LYS A 146 -20.54 -3.58 -0.71
N PHE A 147 -21.35 -3.91 -1.72
CA PHE A 147 -22.26 -2.95 -2.31
C PHE A 147 -23.30 -2.47 -1.30
N GLY A 148 -23.57 -1.16 -1.29
CA GLY A 148 -24.46 -0.52 -0.34
C GLY A 148 -23.87 -0.36 1.07
N SER A 149 -22.64 -0.81 1.30
CA SER A 149 -21.88 -0.53 2.53
C SER A 149 -21.18 0.82 2.43
N PHE A 150 -20.53 1.23 3.52
CA PHE A 150 -19.78 2.49 3.61
C PHE A 150 -18.36 2.21 4.08
N THR A 151 -17.41 3.07 3.68
CA THR A 151 -16.04 3.00 4.17
C THR A 151 -15.99 3.36 5.66
N PRO A 152 -15.28 2.55 6.49
CA PRO A 152 -15.14 2.82 7.91
C PRO A 152 -14.45 4.17 8.16
N GLY A 153 -15.04 4.96 9.07
CA GLY A 153 -14.48 6.25 9.51
C GLY A 153 -14.66 7.42 8.54
N THR A 154 -14.87 7.19 7.25
CA THR A 154 -15.08 8.23 6.23
C THR A 154 -16.50 8.25 5.66
N ASN A 155 -17.27 7.19 5.88
CA ASN A 155 -18.65 7.02 5.44
C ASN A 155 -18.90 7.25 3.94
N ILE A 156 -17.92 6.97 3.10
CA ILE A 156 -18.06 7.07 1.65
C ILE A 156 -18.82 5.84 1.15
N PRO A 157 -19.93 6.00 0.37
CA PRO A 157 -20.71 4.88 -0.16
C PRO A 157 -19.88 4.00 -1.11
N ILE A 158 -20.07 2.68 -1.00
CA ILE A 158 -19.45 1.70 -1.88
C ILE A 158 -20.50 1.22 -2.89
N ILE A 159 -20.22 1.40 -4.17
CA ILE A 159 -21.08 1.05 -5.29
C ILE A 159 -20.37 0.10 -6.26
N SER A 160 -21.10 -0.51 -7.18
CA SER A 160 -20.48 -1.33 -8.20
C SER A 160 -19.59 -0.51 -9.15
N GLU A 161 -18.54 -1.12 -9.70
CA GLU A 161 -17.74 -0.47 -10.74
C GLU A 161 -18.58 -0.04 -11.95
N LYS A 162 -19.62 -0.82 -12.28
CA LYS A 162 -20.53 -0.50 -13.38
C LYS A 162 -21.26 0.81 -13.13
N GLU A 163 -21.91 0.95 -11.99
CA GLU A 163 -22.61 2.19 -11.60
C GLU A 163 -21.65 3.37 -11.55
N ALA A 164 -20.46 3.19 -10.95
CA ALA A 164 -19.45 4.24 -10.89
C ALA A 164 -19.01 4.72 -12.29
N LYS A 165 -18.79 3.80 -13.22
CA LYS A 165 -18.40 4.12 -14.62
C LYS A 165 -19.52 4.79 -15.40
N GLU A 166 -20.80 4.43 -15.17
CA GLU A 166 -21.97 5.09 -15.78
C GLU A 166 -22.06 6.56 -15.35
N MET A 167 -21.59 6.92 -14.16
CA MET A 167 -21.51 8.31 -13.68
C MET A 167 -20.37 9.12 -14.32
N LYS A 168 -19.51 8.47 -15.13
CA LYS A 168 -18.40 9.05 -15.87
C LYS A 168 -17.47 9.89 -15.00
N PRO A 169 -16.78 9.30 -14.02
CA PRO A 169 -15.75 10.02 -13.27
C PRO A 169 -14.57 10.37 -14.19
N ASP A 170 -14.00 11.56 -13.99
CA ASP A 170 -12.78 11.97 -14.70
C ASP A 170 -11.56 11.21 -14.18
N TYR A 171 -11.55 10.90 -12.86
CA TYR A 171 -10.45 10.23 -12.18
C TYR A 171 -10.93 9.14 -11.24
N PHE A 172 -10.18 8.06 -11.20
CA PHE A 172 -10.26 7.09 -10.11
C PHE A 172 -9.01 7.15 -9.24
N LEU A 173 -9.17 7.44 -7.94
CA LEU A 173 -8.13 7.26 -6.94
C LEU A 173 -8.03 5.77 -6.59
N VAL A 174 -6.94 5.13 -6.98
CA VAL A 174 -6.74 3.69 -6.82
C VAL A 174 -6.27 3.37 -5.41
N LEU A 175 -7.15 2.77 -4.62
CA LEU A 175 -6.85 2.40 -3.23
C LEU A 175 -5.97 1.13 -3.15
N PRO A 176 -6.20 0.05 -3.91
CA PRO A 176 -5.29 -1.09 -4.00
C PRO A 176 -4.17 -0.86 -5.02
N TRP A 177 -3.41 0.21 -4.86
CA TRP A 177 -2.41 0.73 -5.80
C TRP A 177 -1.34 -0.28 -6.25
N HIS A 178 -1.02 -1.26 -5.42
CA HIS A 178 -0.04 -2.31 -5.72
C HIS A 178 -0.48 -3.25 -6.84
N PHE A 179 -1.76 -3.24 -7.24
CA PHE A 179 -2.26 -3.95 -8.41
C PHE A 179 -2.24 -3.10 -9.71
N LYS A 180 -1.44 -2.03 -9.74
CA LYS A 180 -1.39 -1.05 -10.83
C LYS A 180 -1.41 -1.67 -12.22
N ASN A 181 -0.47 -2.57 -12.53
CA ASN A 181 -0.36 -3.18 -13.86
C ASN A 181 -1.62 -3.97 -14.26
N SER A 182 -2.19 -4.72 -13.33
CA SER A 182 -3.42 -5.48 -13.56
C SER A 182 -4.62 -4.56 -13.76
N ILE A 183 -4.71 -3.46 -13.00
CA ILE A 183 -5.79 -2.48 -13.12
C ILE A 183 -5.71 -1.77 -14.47
N ILE A 184 -4.53 -1.27 -14.86
CA ILE A 184 -4.33 -0.60 -16.15
C ILE A 184 -4.73 -1.52 -17.31
N SER A 185 -4.28 -2.77 -17.30
CA SER A 185 -4.61 -3.76 -18.33
C SER A 185 -6.12 -4.07 -18.40
N ARG A 186 -6.80 -4.12 -17.24
CA ARG A 186 -8.24 -4.38 -17.17
C ARG A 186 -9.09 -3.20 -17.63
N GLU A 187 -8.60 -1.99 -17.46
CA GLU A 187 -9.37 -0.75 -17.58
C GLU A 187 -9.05 0.07 -18.84
N GLU A 188 -8.49 -0.57 -19.87
CA GLU A 188 -8.14 0.07 -21.15
C GLU A 188 -9.30 0.84 -21.79
N VAL A 189 -10.53 0.31 -21.68
CA VAL A 189 -11.74 0.96 -22.23
C VAL A 189 -12.06 2.26 -21.48
N TYR A 190 -11.95 2.29 -20.15
CA TYR A 190 -12.17 3.50 -19.36
C TYR A 190 -11.13 4.57 -19.72
N MET A 191 -9.86 4.18 -19.82
CA MET A 191 -8.76 5.09 -20.16
C MET A 191 -8.88 5.61 -21.60
N SER A 192 -9.25 4.77 -22.58
CA SER A 192 -9.44 5.19 -23.98
C SER A 192 -10.60 6.17 -24.15
N ASN A 193 -11.55 6.18 -23.23
CA ASN A 193 -12.64 7.15 -23.15
C ASN A 193 -12.26 8.44 -22.39
N GLY A 194 -10.99 8.64 -22.07
CA GLY A 194 -10.47 9.85 -21.42
C GLY A 194 -10.46 9.81 -19.89
N GLY A 195 -10.91 8.71 -19.26
CA GLY A 195 -10.79 8.51 -17.82
C GLY A 195 -9.34 8.31 -17.39
N LYS A 196 -8.99 8.72 -16.17
CA LYS A 196 -7.63 8.65 -15.63
C LYS A 196 -7.60 7.97 -14.28
N PHE A 197 -6.47 7.34 -13.98
CA PHE A 197 -6.18 6.76 -12.69
C PHE A 197 -5.16 7.60 -11.92
N ILE A 198 -5.41 7.79 -10.63
CA ILE A 198 -4.46 8.37 -9.67
C ILE A 198 -3.98 7.23 -8.79
N PHE A 199 -2.71 6.83 -8.96
CA PHE A 199 -2.05 5.89 -8.07
C PHE A 199 -1.37 6.70 -6.97
N PRO A 200 -1.80 6.54 -5.70
CA PRO A 200 -1.30 7.40 -4.63
C PRO A 200 0.10 7.02 -4.15
N LEU A 201 0.49 5.75 -4.26
CA LEU A 201 1.73 5.21 -3.72
C LEU A 201 2.44 4.33 -4.77
N PRO A 202 3.79 4.19 -4.67
CA PRO A 202 4.72 4.80 -3.70
C PRO A 202 4.89 6.31 -3.88
N GLU A 203 4.62 6.83 -5.04
CA GLU A 203 4.56 8.25 -5.43
C GLU A 203 3.23 8.52 -6.13
N ILE A 204 2.76 9.77 -6.09
CA ILE A 204 1.50 10.14 -6.74
C ILE A 204 1.72 10.17 -8.25
N GLU A 205 1.00 9.33 -8.96
CA GLU A 205 1.10 9.20 -10.41
C GLU A 205 -0.30 9.25 -11.05
N ILE A 206 -0.43 9.99 -12.15
CA ILE A 206 -1.66 10.07 -12.93
C ILE A 206 -1.40 9.43 -14.30
N ILE A 207 -2.25 8.49 -14.68
CA ILE A 207 -2.18 7.76 -15.95
C ILE A 207 -3.50 7.91 -16.68
#